data_2851aa5cd2fcfd288e7fce8bf1445e60
#
_entry.id   2851aa5cd2fcfd288e7fce8bf1445e60
#
_cell.length_a   1.000
_cell.length_b   1.000
_cell.length_c   1.000
_cell.angle_alpha   90.00
_cell.angle_beta   90.00
_cell.angle_gamma   90.00
#
_symmetry.space_group_name_H-M   'P 1'
#
loop_
_entity.id
_entity.type
_entity.pdbx_description
1 polymer ?
#
loop_
_entity_poly.entity_id
_entity_poly.type
_entity_poly.pdbx_seq_one_letter_code
_entity_poly.pdbx_strand_id
1 'polypeptide(L)'
;MYIRSFLFLIFLSGCSSFQEIKSTIDFDGTFTNADKFHFKKCLNSTEENFNLFDLDVYELTENITSEGLEFNTRVYANLSAEIGNSDNVLFLTSSRINTTNYISSNMAEEESKRLRELILDDFCEKLIDNA
;
A
#
# COMPACT_ATOMS: atom_id res chain seq x y z
N MET A 1 -1.51 -60.67 41.94
CA MET A 1 -1.15 -59.28 42.27
C MET A 1 -0.81 -58.60 40.96
N TYR A 2 -1.74 -57.85 40.40
CA TYR A 2 -1.57 -57.18 39.13
C TYR A 2 -1.23 -55.73 39.37
N ILE A 3 0.01 -55.36 39.09
CA ILE A 3 0.45 -53.97 39.04
C ILE A 3 0.07 -53.43 37.68
N ARG A 4 -1.04 -52.73 37.62
CA ARG A 4 -1.43 -51.97 36.44
C ARG A 4 -0.55 -50.70 36.39
N SER A 5 0.42 -50.79 35.54
CA SER A 5 1.20 -49.60 35.14
C SER A 5 0.31 -48.67 34.36
N PHE A 6 -0.10 -47.59 35.00
CA PHE A 6 -0.89 -46.52 34.36
C PHE A 6 0.09 -45.59 33.67
N LEU A 7 0.28 -45.83 32.36
CA LEU A 7 1.10 -44.98 31.52
C LEU A 7 0.32 -43.66 31.28
N PHE A 8 0.65 -42.66 32.05
CA PHE A 8 0.12 -41.32 31.88
C PHE A 8 0.80 -40.70 30.65
N LEU A 9 0.17 -40.81 29.48
CA LEU A 9 0.55 -40.08 28.29
C LEU A 9 0.18 -38.60 28.53
N ILE A 10 1.15 -37.84 28.98
CA ILE A 10 1.07 -36.38 29.01
C ILE A 10 1.19 -35.92 27.57
N PHE A 11 0.06 -35.69 26.94
CA PHE A 11 0.00 -34.90 25.75
C PHE A 11 0.37 -33.47 26.11
N LEU A 12 1.65 -33.16 25.98
CA LEU A 12 2.10 -31.78 25.87
C LEU A 12 1.57 -31.23 24.54
N SER A 13 0.33 -30.78 24.55
CA SER A 13 -0.16 -29.87 23.54
C SER A 13 0.60 -28.57 23.69
N GLY A 14 1.78 -28.54 23.06
CA GLY A 14 2.49 -27.29 22.83
C GLY A 14 1.63 -26.44 21.95
N CYS A 15 0.82 -25.57 22.52
CA CYS A 15 0.36 -24.40 21.84
C CYS A 15 1.59 -23.57 21.50
N SER A 16 2.19 -23.87 20.35
CA SER A 16 3.06 -22.90 19.71
C SER A 16 2.13 -21.75 19.30
N SER A 17 2.03 -20.73 20.14
CA SER A 17 1.51 -19.45 19.74
C SER A 17 2.44 -18.96 18.64
N PHE A 18 2.04 -19.16 17.39
CA PHE A 18 2.58 -18.43 16.28
C PHE A 18 2.24 -16.95 16.55
N GLN A 19 3.18 -16.24 17.15
CA GLN A 19 3.15 -14.80 17.06
C GLN A 19 3.37 -14.50 15.59
N GLU A 20 2.30 -14.24 14.85
CA GLU A 20 2.41 -13.53 13.59
C GLU A 20 3.12 -12.23 13.92
N ILE A 21 4.38 -12.13 13.50
CA ILE A 21 5.13 -10.87 13.51
C ILE A 21 4.45 -10.01 12.46
N LYS A 22 3.41 -9.31 12.89
CA LYS A 22 2.67 -8.39 12.04
C LYS A 22 3.52 -7.14 11.93
N SER A 23 3.96 -6.82 10.71
CA SER A 23 4.56 -5.52 10.42
C SER A 23 3.61 -4.42 10.90
N THR A 24 4.14 -3.43 11.60
CA THR A 24 3.38 -2.24 11.96
C THR A 24 3.57 -1.19 10.88
N ILE A 25 2.48 -0.54 10.50
CA ILE A 25 2.49 0.54 9.51
C ILE A 25 1.85 1.75 10.17
N ASP A 26 2.64 2.79 10.36
CA ASP A 26 2.18 4.07 10.88
C ASP A 26 1.96 5.05 9.73
N PHE A 27 0.92 5.87 9.84
CA PHE A 27 0.53 6.86 8.85
C PHE A 27 0.33 8.21 9.50
N ASP A 28 0.72 9.26 8.81
CA ASP A 28 0.36 10.62 9.20
C ASP A 28 -1.05 11.01 8.71
N GLY A 29 -1.44 12.26 8.91
CA GLY A 29 -2.76 12.79 8.54
C GLY A 29 -2.99 13.00 7.05
N THR A 30 -1.99 12.76 6.18
CA THR A 30 -2.09 12.94 4.72
C THR A 30 -2.78 11.76 4.01
N PHE A 31 -2.95 10.63 4.71
CA PHE A 31 -3.54 9.41 4.17
C PHE A 31 -5.04 9.36 4.42
N THR A 32 -5.80 9.01 3.38
CA THR A 32 -7.22 8.65 3.53
C THR A 32 -7.35 7.23 4.09
N ASN A 33 -8.54 6.87 4.57
CA ASN A 33 -8.79 5.49 5.02
C ASN A 33 -8.60 4.46 3.92
N ALA A 34 -8.94 4.81 2.67
CA ALA A 34 -8.72 3.96 1.51
C ALA A 34 -7.23 3.75 1.22
N ASP A 35 -6.42 4.81 1.33
CA ASP A 35 -4.96 4.73 1.17
C ASP A 35 -4.34 3.82 2.24
N LYS A 36 -4.73 4.00 3.50
CA LYS A 36 -4.26 3.16 4.61
C LYS A 36 -4.59 1.69 4.40
N PHE A 37 -5.81 1.41 3.95
CA PHE A 37 -6.23 0.04 3.64
C PHE A 37 -5.39 -0.57 2.51
N HIS A 38 -5.12 0.20 1.46
CA HIS A 38 -4.32 -0.23 0.32
C HIS A 38 -2.89 -0.62 0.75
N PHE A 39 -2.20 0.26 1.50
CA PHE A 39 -0.86 -0.02 2.00
C PHE A 39 -0.81 -1.18 2.99
N LYS A 40 -1.76 -1.28 3.89
CA LYS A 40 -1.86 -2.41 4.82
C LYS A 40 -2.02 -3.75 4.08
N LYS A 41 -2.78 -3.76 2.99
CA LYS A 41 -2.99 -4.95 2.18
C LYS A 41 -1.71 -5.34 1.42
N CYS A 42 -1.04 -4.40 0.78
CA CYS A 42 0.13 -4.69 -0.04
C CYS A 42 1.40 -4.96 0.78
N LEU A 43 1.56 -4.34 1.95
CA LEU A 43 2.73 -4.50 2.82
C LEU A 43 2.57 -5.60 3.88
N ASN A 44 1.45 -6.27 3.90
CA ASN A 44 1.14 -7.32 4.87
C ASN A 44 2.12 -8.52 4.84
N SER A 45 2.76 -8.77 3.69
CA SER A 45 3.72 -9.87 3.53
C SER A 45 5.14 -9.54 4.03
N THR A 46 5.41 -8.30 4.42
CA THR A 46 6.71 -7.87 4.92
C THR A 46 6.77 -7.95 6.42
N GLU A 47 7.96 -8.24 6.98
CA GLU A 47 8.21 -8.28 8.42
C GLU A 47 8.72 -6.93 8.96
N GLU A 48 8.98 -5.96 8.08
CA GLU A 48 9.49 -4.65 8.44
C GLU A 48 8.39 -3.71 8.93
N ASN A 49 8.77 -2.77 9.77
CA ASN A 49 7.92 -1.67 10.17
C ASN A 49 8.06 -0.51 9.19
N PHE A 50 6.95 0.13 8.89
CA PHE A 50 6.90 1.28 7.99
C PHE A 50 6.30 2.48 8.72
N ASN A 51 6.94 3.62 8.57
CA ASN A 51 6.36 4.91 8.92
C ASN A 51 6.19 5.70 7.62
N LEU A 52 4.95 5.86 7.18
CA LEU A 52 4.59 6.51 5.92
C LEU A 52 4.00 7.89 6.20
N PHE A 53 4.51 8.90 5.55
CA PHE A 53 4.11 10.28 5.75
C PHE A 53 4.26 11.13 4.49
N ASP A 54 3.66 12.32 4.51
CA ASP A 54 3.70 13.27 3.40
C ASP A 54 3.25 12.68 2.05
N LEU A 55 2.15 11.91 2.07
CA LEU A 55 1.53 11.47 0.82
C LEU A 55 0.84 12.66 0.15
N ASP A 56 1.37 13.06 -0.98
CA ASP A 56 0.80 14.11 -1.83
C ASP A 56 0.45 13.54 -3.19
N VAL A 57 -0.83 13.59 -3.54
CA VAL A 57 -1.35 13.11 -4.82
C VAL A 57 -2.06 14.26 -5.51
N TYR A 58 -1.60 14.63 -6.67
CA TYR A 58 -2.19 15.71 -7.45
C TYR A 58 -2.38 15.31 -8.91
N GLU A 59 -3.37 15.91 -9.51
CA GLU A 59 -3.82 15.60 -10.85
C GLU A 59 -3.73 16.81 -11.75
N LEU A 60 -3.23 16.59 -12.96
CA LEU A 60 -3.22 17.58 -14.03
C LEU A 60 -4.00 17.03 -15.23
N THR A 61 -4.96 17.80 -15.71
CA THR A 61 -5.70 17.48 -16.92
C THR A 61 -5.40 18.53 -17.96
N GLU A 62 -4.93 18.09 -19.12
CA GLU A 62 -4.59 18.95 -20.23
C GLU A 62 -5.46 18.64 -21.45
N ASN A 63 -5.94 19.67 -22.11
CA ASN A 63 -6.60 19.52 -23.42
C ASN A 63 -5.54 19.29 -24.49
N ILE A 64 -5.68 18.20 -25.27
CA ILE A 64 -4.76 17.87 -26.36
C ILE A 64 -5.22 18.51 -27.67
N THR A 65 -6.54 18.65 -27.85
CA THR A 65 -7.13 19.25 -29.05
C THR A 65 -7.67 20.64 -28.75
N SER A 66 -7.61 21.52 -29.79
CA SER A 66 -8.19 22.87 -29.70
C SER A 66 -9.71 22.87 -29.54
N GLU A 67 -10.38 21.74 -29.80
CA GLU A 67 -11.83 21.54 -29.65
C GLU A 67 -12.22 21.03 -28.30
N GLY A 68 -11.24 20.68 -27.40
CA GLY A 68 -11.49 20.19 -26.05
C GLY A 68 -12.07 18.77 -26.00
N LEU A 69 -11.90 17.96 -27.05
CA LEU A 69 -12.45 16.61 -27.16
C LEU A 69 -11.51 15.52 -26.62
N GLU A 70 -10.21 15.82 -26.56
CA GLU A 70 -9.20 14.90 -26.04
C GLU A 70 -8.47 15.51 -24.86
N PHE A 71 -8.33 14.70 -23.82
CA PHE A 71 -7.68 15.10 -22.57
C PHE A 71 -6.57 14.12 -22.22
N ASN A 72 -5.46 14.66 -21.76
CA ASN A 72 -4.47 13.91 -21.00
C ASN A 72 -4.73 14.14 -19.53
N THR A 73 -4.95 13.08 -18.80
CA THR A 73 -4.95 13.11 -17.35
C THR A 73 -3.65 12.52 -16.83
N ARG A 74 -2.92 13.30 -16.07
CA ARG A 74 -1.68 12.88 -15.44
C ARG A 74 -1.81 13.00 -13.94
N VAL A 75 -1.57 11.89 -13.26
CA VAL A 75 -1.57 11.83 -11.80
C VAL A 75 -0.13 11.68 -11.33
N TYR A 76 0.27 12.55 -10.42
CA TYR A 76 1.58 12.54 -9.76
C TYR A 76 1.39 12.26 -8.28
N ALA A 77 2.35 11.57 -7.69
CA ALA A 77 2.37 11.42 -6.26
C ALA A 77 3.80 11.41 -5.71
N ASN A 78 3.90 11.91 -4.50
CA ASN A 78 5.10 11.85 -3.68
C ASN A 78 4.75 11.16 -2.35
N LEU A 79 5.69 10.39 -1.84
CA LEU A 79 5.57 9.68 -0.56
C LEU A 79 6.91 9.71 0.16
N SER A 80 6.89 9.98 1.45
CA SER A 80 8.04 9.81 2.33
C SER A 80 7.85 8.60 3.21
N ALA A 81 8.91 7.83 3.41
CA ALA A 81 8.87 6.61 4.20
C ALA A 81 10.15 6.43 5.04
N GLU A 82 9.98 5.90 6.23
CA GLU A 82 11.04 5.30 7.03
C GLU A 82 10.76 3.80 7.14
N ILE A 83 11.77 2.97 6.92
CA ILE A 83 11.66 1.52 6.93
C ILE A 83 12.52 0.95 8.05
N GLY A 84 11.90 0.11 8.89
CA GLY A 84 12.56 -0.50 10.03
C GLY A 84 12.94 0.53 11.09
N ASN A 85 14.11 0.36 11.68
CA ASN A 85 14.68 1.29 12.67
C ASN A 85 15.69 2.26 12.04
N SER A 86 15.58 2.48 10.75
CA SER A 86 16.48 3.39 10.03
C SER A 86 16.03 4.84 10.21
N ASP A 87 16.95 5.72 10.55
CA ASP A 87 16.71 7.16 10.58
C ASP A 87 16.74 7.80 9.18
N ASN A 88 16.92 6.99 8.15
CA ASN A 88 16.97 7.47 6.78
C ASN A 88 15.56 7.55 6.19
N VAL A 89 15.20 8.72 5.71
CA VAL A 89 13.95 8.97 5.00
C VAL A 89 14.12 8.62 3.53
N LEU A 90 13.26 7.75 3.03
CA LEU A 90 13.15 7.39 1.64
C LEU A 90 12.10 8.28 0.97
N PHE A 91 12.48 8.99 -0.09
CA PHE A 91 11.57 9.80 -0.88
C PHE A 91 11.18 9.06 -2.15
N LEU A 92 9.91 8.79 -2.32
CA LEU A 92 9.36 8.09 -3.47
C LEU A 92 8.50 9.03 -4.31
N THR A 93 8.62 8.89 -5.62
CA THR A 93 7.79 9.60 -6.59
C THR A 93 7.21 8.60 -7.58
N SER A 94 6.00 8.85 -8.03
CA SER A 94 5.36 8.06 -9.07
C SER A 94 4.45 8.94 -9.91
N SER A 95 4.26 8.57 -11.17
CA SER A 95 3.32 9.24 -12.05
C SER A 95 2.69 8.28 -13.04
N ARG A 96 1.45 8.56 -13.42
CA ARG A 96 0.72 7.83 -14.44
C ARG A 96 0.03 8.81 -15.38
N ILE A 97 0.03 8.47 -16.65
CA ILE A 97 -0.63 9.26 -17.70
C ILE A 97 -1.68 8.38 -18.34
N ASN A 98 -2.83 8.95 -18.58
CA ASN A 98 -3.82 8.37 -19.47
C ASN A 98 -4.17 9.36 -20.58
N THR A 99 -4.15 8.86 -21.81
CA THR A 99 -4.57 9.54 -23.02
C THR A 99 -5.87 8.92 -23.51
N THR A 100 -6.98 9.20 -22.84
CA THR A 100 -8.28 8.69 -23.26
C THR A 100 -9.20 9.84 -23.64
N ASN A 101 -10.02 9.62 -24.65
CA ASN A 101 -11.10 10.54 -24.98
C ASN A 101 -12.21 10.35 -23.96
N TYR A 102 -12.41 11.32 -23.10
CA TYR A 102 -13.48 11.29 -22.12
C TYR A 102 -14.75 11.87 -22.72
N ILE A 103 -15.78 11.04 -22.79
CA ILE A 103 -17.11 11.46 -23.27
C ILE A 103 -17.95 12.02 -22.10
N SER A 104 -17.59 11.68 -20.86
CA SER A 104 -18.31 12.15 -19.67
C SER A 104 -17.37 12.39 -18.48
N SER A 105 -17.78 13.27 -17.59
CA SER A 105 -17.05 13.56 -16.34
C SER A 105 -16.92 12.33 -15.43
N ASN A 106 -17.91 11.44 -15.44
CA ASN A 106 -17.85 10.22 -14.64
C ASN A 106 -16.75 9.26 -15.09
N MET A 107 -16.52 9.14 -16.40
CA MET A 107 -15.43 8.32 -16.95
C MET A 107 -14.07 8.89 -16.58
N ALA A 108 -13.92 10.22 -16.56
CA ALA A 108 -12.69 10.88 -16.17
C ALA A 108 -12.40 10.63 -14.67
N GLU A 109 -13.41 10.68 -13.81
CA GLU A 109 -13.28 10.43 -12.38
C GLU A 109 -12.88 8.97 -12.09
N GLU A 110 -13.52 8.00 -12.75
CA GLU A 110 -13.17 6.60 -12.62
C GLU A 110 -11.74 6.32 -13.08
N GLU A 111 -11.31 6.95 -14.15
CA GLU A 111 -9.97 6.81 -14.67
C GLU A 111 -8.91 7.42 -13.75
N SER A 112 -9.15 8.61 -13.20
CA SER A 112 -8.30 9.19 -12.16
C SER A 112 -8.15 8.29 -10.95
N LYS A 113 -9.23 7.70 -10.50
CA LYS A 113 -9.20 6.74 -9.40
C LYS A 113 -8.36 5.52 -9.71
N ARG A 114 -8.51 4.98 -10.94
CA ARG A 114 -7.70 3.84 -11.40
C ARG A 114 -6.21 4.19 -11.45
N LEU A 115 -5.86 5.36 -11.97
CA LEU A 115 -4.46 5.83 -12.02
C LEU A 115 -3.88 6.01 -10.63
N ARG A 116 -4.66 6.53 -9.68
CA ARG A 116 -4.26 6.65 -8.28
C ARG A 116 -3.95 5.29 -7.66
N GLU A 117 -4.80 4.29 -7.86
CA GLU A 117 -4.57 2.93 -7.37
C GLU A 117 -3.28 2.33 -7.94
N LEU A 118 -2.99 2.52 -9.23
CA LEU A 118 -1.75 2.08 -9.85
C LEU A 118 -0.50 2.77 -9.26
N ILE A 119 -0.62 4.03 -8.88
CA ILE A 119 0.46 4.76 -8.19
C ILE A 119 0.70 4.20 -6.80
N LEU A 120 -0.36 3.88 -6.05
CA LEU A 120 -0.23 3.26 -4.73
C LEU A 120 0.41 1.87 -4.83
N ASP A 121 0.07 1.09 -5.87
CA ASP A 121 0.73 -0.20 -6.15
C ASP A 121 2.23 -0.02 -6.43
N ASP A 122 2.59 1.00 -7.20
CA ASP A 122 3.97 1.34 -7.51
C ASP A 122 4.77 1.71 -6.24
N PHE A 123 4.17 2.48 -5.34
CA PHE A 123 4.78 2.76 -4.04
C PHE A 123 4.93 1.51 -3.18
N CYS A 124 3.94 0.63 -3.18
CA CYS A 124 4.02 -0.65 -2.48
C CYS A 124 5.22 -1.49 -2.97
N GLU A 125 5.38 -1.61 -4.28
CA GLU A 125 6.50 -2.33 -4.88
C GLU A 125 7.84 -1.72 -4.46
N LYS A 126 7.97 -0.40 -4.57
CA LYS A 126 9.19 0.31 -4.16
C LYS A 126 9.50 0.18 -2.67
N LEU A 127 8.49 0.19 -1.81
CA LEU A 127 8.66 -0.02 -0.38
C LEU A 127 9.12 -1.45 -0.06
N ILE A 128 8.54 -2.46 -0.72
CA ILE A 128 8.93 -3.86 -0.56
C ILE A 128 10.38 -4.08 -1.03
N ASP A 129 10.77 -3.48 -2.14
CA ASP A 129 12.12 -3.60 -2.70
C ASP A 129 13.19 -2.96 -1.80
N ASN A 130 12.81 -1.98 -0.99
CA ASN A 130 13.70 -1.29 -0.05
C ASN A 130 13.61 -1.83 1.40
N ALA A 131 12.75 -2.78 1.62
CA ALA A 131 12.52 -3.35 2.96
C ALA A 131 13.60 -4.38 3.37
#